data_34475bd2020ec5c01d81aa62a2066a29
#
_entry.id   34475bd2020ec5c01d81aa62a2066a29
#
_cell.length_a   1.000
_cell.length_b   1.000
_cell.length_c   1.000
_cell.angle_alpha   90.00
_cell.angle_beta   90.00
_cell.angle_gamma   90.00
#
_symmetry.space_group_name_H-M   'P 1'
#
loop_
_entity.id
_entity.type
_entity.pdbx_description
1 polymer ?
#
loop_
_entity_poly.entity_id
_entity_poly.type
_entity_poly.pdbx_seq_one_letter_code
_entity_poly.pdbx_strand_id
1 'polypeptide(L)'
;MLVKELSALASPLNDQQIDQLKQAAAESSPQQLAWISGYFWGLSQTQSQSAADPAAQNNVLAAAKPAGKLTIIYASQTGNAKGVAEALKEEAQAADIAVQVFSAGDYKGKNLAKETHVIIVASTHGEGEAPDDAIELHEFLQSKKAPKLADLNYAVIGLGDSSYEFFCQTAKDFDSYLAKLGAQPMLERLDCDVDYEAPAAEWRAQALAKTKETLSTGEAEVVQLPVGQKPAAVSAYNKQNPYTASLLVSQKITGRDSGKDVRHIEIDIEDSGLTYQAGDALGVWFENDPQLVDAILAKLSLDADTSVDVDGAALSLRDALISKYEITASNPQFVTKYAELSGSKKLEKLVADREKLREYSAKTQIIDVLAEKKTALTAEQLIGLLRRLTPRLYSIASSQEEVGEEVHLTVGVVEFEQGDEQRQGGASSFLAQRLEEGGEVKVFVETNNNFKLPADDNTPVIMVGPGTGIAPFRAFVQERDNREAQGKNWLFFGDRTFTEDFLYQVEWQKYLKDGVVNQIDVAFSRDQAEKVYVQHRILEQAAQVWQWLQDGAHVYVCGDANQMAKDVHQALITVIEQQGNKTREQAEQYLNDLRKDKRYQRDVY
;
A
#
# COMPACT_ATOMS: atom_id res chain seq x y z
N MET A 1 31.16 -19.32 -24.20
CA MET A 1 32.47 -19.66 -23.66
C MET A 1 32.39 -20.37 -22.30
N LEU A 2 31.23 -20.91 -21.92
CA LEU A 2 30.96 -21.53 -20.58
C LEU A 2 30.76 -23.07 -20.60
N VAL A 3 30.90 -23.72 -21.72
CA VAL A 3 30.69 -25.19 -21.87
C VAL A 3 32.00 -26.01 -21.75
N LYS A 4 33.14 -25.35 -21.57
CA LYS A 4 34.45 -26.05 -21.58
C LYS A 4 34.95 -26.57 -20.23
N GLU A 5 34.29 -26.33 -19.12
CA GLU A 5 34.80 -26.67 -17.77
C GLU A 5 33.83 -27.41 -16.87
N LEU A 6 32.96 -28.28 -17.39
CA LEU A 6 32.37 -29.33 -16.58
C LEU A 6 33.40 -30.44 -16.41
N SER A 7 34.24 -30.32 -15.37
CA SER A 7 35.18 -31.36 -15.00
C SER A 7 34.42 -32.55 -14.42
N ALA A 8 34.77 -33.77 -14.82
CA ALA A 8 34.19 -35.03 -14.40
C ALA A 8 34.26 -35.27 -12.88
N LEU A 9 35.01 -34.49 -12.14
CA LEU A 9 35.21 -34.60 -10.68
C LEU A 9 34.07 -34.00 -9.81
N ALA A 10 33.13 -33.24 -10.40
CA ALA A 10 32.01 -32.64 -9.66
C ALA A 10 30.62 -33.04 -10.18
N SER A 11 30.55 -33.94 -11.16
CA SER A 11 29.28 -34.37 -11.78
C SER A 11 28.93 -35.80 -11.33
N PRO A 12 27.65 -36.07 -10.98
CA PRO A 12 27.17 -37.41 -10.72
C PRO A 12 27.02 -38.28 -11.99
N LEU A 13 27.35 -37.71 -13.16
CA LEU A 13 27.23 -38.37 -14.46
C LEU A 13 28.58 -38.97 -14.88
N ASN A 14 28.56 -40.11 -15.61
CA ASN A 14 29.75 -40.69 -16.20
C ASN A 14 30.18 -39.95 -17.49
N ASP A 15 31.42 -40.21 -17.95
CA ASP A 15 32.01 -39.47 -19.09
C ASP A 15 31.16 -39.60 -20.36
N GLN A 16 30.56 -40.76 -20.63
CA GLN A 16 29.71 -40.95 -21.79
C GLN A 16 28.41 -40.13 -21.73
N GLN A 17 27.82 -39.98 -20.52
CA GLN A 17 26.64 -39.15 -20.31
C GLN A 17 26.97 -37.66 -20.42
N ILE A 18 28.16 -37.23 -19.97
CA ILE A 18 28.65 -35.87 -20.12
C ILE A 18 28.87 -35.52 -21.58
N ASP A 19 29.44 -36.43 -22.38
CA ASP A 19 29.68 -36.20 -23.81
C ASP A 19 28.37 -36.10 -24.61
N GLN A 20 27.36 -36.94 -24.28
CA GLN A 20 26.03 -36.87 -24.89
C GLN A 20 25.33 -35.55 -24.56
N LEU A 21 25.42 -35.07 -23.31
CA LEU A 21 24.85 -33.75 -22.91
C LEU A 21 25.56 -32.59 -23.60
N LYS A 22 26.89 -32.65 -23.75
CA LYS A 22 27.65 -31.62 -24.47
C LYS A 22 27.27 -31.57 -25.96
N GLN A 23 27.07 -32.72 -26.59
CA GLN A 23 26.63 -32.79 -27.98
C GLN A 23 25.22 -32.22 -28.14
N ALA A 24 24.27 -32.63 -27.30
CA ALA A 24 22.91 -32.10 -27.32
C ALA A 24 22.85 -30.59 -27.06
N ALA A 25 23.69 -30.08 -26.14
CA ALA A 25 23.74 -28.65 -25.83
C ALA A 25 24.35 -27.83 -26.99
N ALA A 26 25.32 -28.40 -27.72
CA ALA A 26 25.96 -27.72 -28.86
C ALA A 26 25.02 -27.52 -30.06
N GLU A 27 24.02 -28.39 -30.20
CA GLU A 27 23.05 -28.38 -31.32
C GLU A 27 21.71 -27.66 -30.94
N SER A 28 21.58 -27.17 -29.70
CA SER A 28 20.32 -26.60 -29.16
C SER A 28 20.40 -25.08 -29.05
N SER A 29 19.28 -24.43 -29.38
CA SER A 29 19.06 -23.01 -29.12
C SER A 29 18.85 -22.73 -27.60
N PRO A 30 19.04 -21.48 -27.11
CA PRO A 30 18.79 -21.13 -25.71
C PRO A 30 17.41 -21.51 -25.21
N GLN A 31 16.37 -21.41 -26.05
CA GLN A 31 15.01 -21.79 -25.73
C GLN A 31 14.83 -23.31 -25.57
N GLN A 32 15.50 -24.10 -26.46
CA GLN A 32 15.51 -25.54 -26.38
C GLN A 32 16.27 -26.03 -25.13
N LEU A 33 17.37 -25.39 -24.77
CA LEU A 33 18.12 -25.68 -23.54
C LEU A 33 17.30 -25.41 -22.29
N ALA A 34 16.53 -24.33 -22.25
CA ALA A 34 15.62 -24.03 -21.15
C ALA A 34 14.51 -25.09 -21.04
N TRP A 35 13.94 -25.52 -22.18
CA TRP A 35 12.94 -26.57 -22.22
C TRP A 35 13.49 -27.93 -21.75
N ILE A 36 14.66 -28.34 -22.23
CA ILE A 36 15.36 -29.57 -21.85
C ILE A 36 15.66 -29.58 -20.35
N SER A 37 16.11 -28.45 -19.79
CA SER A 37 16.36 -28.32 -18.36
C SER A 37 15.08 -28.54 -17.53
N GLY A 38 13.96 -27.94 -17.91
CA GLY A 38 12.65 -28.15 -17.29
C GLY A 38 12.14 -29.60 -17.40
N TYR A 39 12.37 -30.23 -18.56
CA TYR A 39 11.98 -31.62 -18.80
C TYR A 39 12.77 -32.59 -17.91
N PHE A 40 14.10 -32.46 -17.83
CA PHE A 40 14.92 -33.30 -16.94
C PHE A 40 14.63 -33.06 -15.46
N TRP A 41 14.32 -31.80 -15.09
CA TRP A 41 13.88 -31.50 -13.72
C TRP A 41 12.55 -32.19 -13.40
N GLY A 42 11.58 -32.17 -14.31
CA GLY A 42 10.31 -32.90 -14.15
C GLY A 42 10.48 -34.41 -14.04
N LEU A 43 11.39 -35.02 -14.84
CA LEU A 43 11.71 -36.44 -14.75
C LEU A 43 12.38 -36.81 -13.42
N SER A 44 13.24 -35.96 -12.87
CA SER A 44 13.87 -36.21 -11.56
C SER A 44 12.85 -36.28 -10.43
N GLN A 45 11.74 -35.55 -10.51
CA GLN A 45 10.67 -35.60 -9.52
C GLN A 45 9.83 -36.88 -9.61
N THR A 46 9.67 -37.45 -10.81
CA THR A 46 8.88 -38.68 -10.99
C THR A 46 9.66 -39.94 -10.62
N GLN A 47 10.98 -39.97 -10.72
CA GLN A 47 11.80 -41.13 -10.35
C GLN A 47 12.05 -41.26 -8.84
N SER A 48 11.80 -40.22 -8.05
CA SER A 48 11.91 -40.32 -6.58
C SER A 48 10.75 -41.06 -5.91
N GLN A 49 9.73 -41.48 -6.68
CA GLN A 49 8.55 -42.19 -6.14
C GLN A 49 8.54 -43.72 -6.32
N SER A 50 9.59 -44.34 -6.87
CA SER A 50 9.59 -45.79 -7.13
C SER A 50 10.80 -46.52 -6.61
N ALA A 51 11.11 -46.40 -5.32
CA ALA A 51 12.01 -47.34 -4.62
C ALA A 51 11.59 -47.44 -3.14
N ALA A 52 10.57 -48.24 -2.87
CA ALA A 52 10.31 -48.76 -1.53
C ALA A 52 9.96 -50.23 -1.64
N ASP A 53 10.84 -51.07 -1.16
CA ASP A 53 10.76 -52.53 -1.05
C ASP A 53 9.76 -52.93 0.05
N PRO A 54 8.89 -53.94 -0.16
CA PRO A 54 7.90 -54.36 0.84
C PRO A 54 8.38 -55.50 1.70
N ALA A 55 9.03 -55.24 2.82
CA ALA A 55 9.10 -56.22 3.94
C ALA A 55 9.67 -55.59 5.22
N ALA A 56 8.81 -55.17 6.15
CA ALA A 56 9.03 -55.37 7.61
C ALA A 56 7.82 -54.88 8.44
N GLN A 57 7.06 -55.84 8.90
CA GLN A 57 6.46 -55.99 10.23
C GLN A 57 5.83 -54.82 11.01
N ASN A 58 4.53 -55.01 11.25
CA ASN A 58 3.69 -54.53 12.36
C ASN A 58 4.43 -53.92 13.56
N ASN A 59 4.29 -52.60 13.70
CA ASN A 59 4.22 -51.95 14.99
C ASN A 59 3.07 -50.95 14.98
N VAL A 60 2.19 -51.04 15.97
CA VAL A 60 1.08 -50.13 16.20
C VAL A 60 1.65 -48.73 16.40
N LEU A 61 1.67 -47.92 15.33
CA LEU A 61 2.04 -46.54 15.38
C LEU A 61 0.82 -45.73 15.81
N ALA A 62 0.92 -45.11 16.95
CA ALA A 62 0.10 -43.96 17.29
C ALA A 62 0.10 -42.98 16.08
N ALA A 63 -1.08 -42.55 15.65
CA ALA A 63 -1.22 -41.63 14.54
C ALA A 63 -0.28 -40.42 14.73
N ALA A 64 0.75 -40.33 13.88
CA ALA A 64 1.63 -39.19 13.86
C ALA A 64 0.78 -37.96 13.53
N LYS A 65 0.76 -36.95 14.43
CA LYS A 65 0.20 -35.66 14.13
C LYS A 65 0.90 -35.10 12.87
N PRO A 66 0.15 -34.51 11.91
CA PRO A 66 0.78 -33.95 10.75
C PRO A 66 1.80 -32.87 11.18
N ALA A 67 2.94 -32.83 10.50
CA ALA A 67 3.96 -31.83 10.71
C ALA A 67 3.30 -30.45 10.59
N GLY A 68 3.47 -29.61 11.61
CA GLY A 68 2.85 -28.29 11.65
C GLY A 68 3.42 -27.38 10.56
N LYS A 69 2.57 -26.63 9.88
CA LYS A 69 2.96 -25.59 8.92
C LYS A 69 2.56 -24.21 9.47
N LEU A 70 3.30 -23.20 9.07
CA LEU A 70 2.95 -21.81 9.32
C LEU A 70 2.11 -21.27 8.16
N THR A 71 0.95 -20.72 8.46
CA THR A 71 0.14 -19.99 7.49
C THR A 71 0.21 -18.49 7.79
N ILE A 72 0.66 -17.69 6.84
CA ILE A 72 0.70 -16.23 6.93
C ILE A 72 -0.47 -15.69 6.10
N ILE A 73 -1.28 -14.82 6.71
CA ILE A 73 -2.41 -14.15 6.04
C ILE A 73 -2.16 -12.65 6.11
N TYR A 74 -2.08 -11.98 4.95
CA TYR A 74 -1.95 -10.54 4.94
C TYR A 74 -3.25 -9.84 4.49
N ALA A 75 -3.54 -8.71 5.11
CA ALA A 75 -4.60 -7.78 4.78
C ALA A 75 -3.96 -6.44 4.40
N SER A 76 -3.96 -6.09 3.11
CA SER A 76 -3.17 -4.95 2.62
C SER A 76 -3.90 -4.16 1.56
N GLN A 77 -4.07 -2.85 1.78
CA GLN A 77 -4.64 -1.95 0.77
C GLN A 77 -3.57 -1.46 -0.22
N THR A 78 -2.40 -1.05 0.29
CA THR A 78 -1.33 -0.38 -0.45
C THR A 78 -0.02 -1.19 -0.50
N GLY A 79 -0.04 -2.49 -0.21
CA GLY A 79 1.12 -3.38 -0.32
C GLY A 79 1.99 -3.48 0.93
N ASN A 80 1.95 -2.55 1.89
CA ASN A 80 2.83 -2.56 3.06
C ASN A 80 2.72 -3.86 3.89
N ALA A 81 1.50 -4.30 4.25
CA ALA A 81 1.31 -5.54 4.98
C ALA A 81 1.72 -6.78 4.16
N LYS A 82 1.55 -6.74 2.83
CA LYS A 82 2.05 -7.75 1.91
C LYS A 82 3.57 -7.84 1.97
N GLY A 83 4.28 -6.72 1.92
CA GLY A 83 5.74 -6.68 2.00
C GLY A 83 6.27 -7.29 3.31
N VAL A 84 5.64 -6.99 4.45
CA VAL A 84 5.98 -7.61 5.75
C VAL A 84 5.71 -9.12 5.74
N ALA A 85 4.62 -9.58 5.12
CA ALA A 85 4.27 -11.00 5.02
C ALA A 85 5.24 -11.77 4.10
N GLU A 86 5.69 -11.16 3.01
CA GLU A 86 6.68 -11.74 2.09
C GLU A 86 8.05 -11.86 2.77
N ALA A 87 8.50 -10.82 3.47
CA ALA A 87 9.73 -10.88 4.27
C ALA A 87 9.67 -11.98 5.35
N LEU A 88 8.53 -12.09 6.04
CA LEU A 88 8.31 -13.15 7.03
C LEU A 88 8.35 -14.55 6.40
N LYS A 89 7.83 -14.72 5.18
CA LYS A 89 7.92 -15.97 4.42
C LYS A 89 9.37 -16.34 4.11
N GLU A 90 10.16 -15.39 3.60
CA GLU A 90 11.57 -15.61 3.27
C GLU A 90 12.37 -15.99 4.52
N GLU A 91 12.18 -15.27 5.62
CA GLU A 91 12.79 -15.56 6.91
C GLU A 91 12.36 -16.95 7.47
N ALA A 92 11.07 -17.31 7.33
CA ALA A 92 10.56 -18.63 7.73
C ALA A 92 11.19 -19.75 6.90
N GLN A 93 11.32 -19.57 5.59
CA GLN A 93 11.98 -20.54 4.69
C GLN A 93 13.47 -20.69 5.03
N ALA A 94 14.17 -19.59 5.31
CA ALA A 94 15.55 -19.60 5.76
C ALA A 94 15.75 -20.31 7.13
N ALA A 95 14.69 -20.36 7.94
CA ALA A 95 14.65 -21.05 9.23
C ALA A 95 14.14 -22.51 9.15
N ASP A 96 13.99 -23.07 7.94
CA ASP A 96 13.45 -24.41 7.65
C ASP A 96 12.02 -24.64 8.19
N ILE A 97 11.19 -23.59 8.19
CA ILE A 97 9.77 -23.67 8.56
C ILE A 97 8.93 -23.79 7.29
N ALA A 98 8.10 -24.84 7.21
CA ALA A 98 7.12 -24.99 6.14
C ALA A 98 6.10 -23.84 6.22
N VAL A 99 6.02 -22.97 5.20
CA VAL A 99 5.22 -21.76 5.23
C VAL A 99 4.38 -21.58 3.97
N GLN A 100 3.16 -21.08 4.14
CA GLN A 100 2.27 -20.64 3.07
C GLN A 100 1.81 -19.21 3.34
N VAL A 101 1.67 -18.42 2.27
CA VAL A 101 1.21 -17.02 2.35
C VAL A 101 -0.04 -16.84 1.50
N PHE A 102 -1.02 -16.14 2.04
CA PHE A 102 -2.28 -15.82 1.37
C PHE A 102 -2.62 -14.35 1.56
N SER A 103 -3.22 -13.74 0.54
CA SER A 103 -4.05 -12.56 0.76
C SER A 103 -5.28 -12.96 1.58
N ALA A 104 -5.76 -12.07 2.43
CA ALA A 104 -7.00 -12.28 3.19
C ALA A 104 -8.20 -12.53 2.25
N GLY A 105 -8.21 -11.91 1.06
CA GLY A 105 -9.23 -12.11 0.02
C GLY A 105 -9.22 -13.50 -0.61
N ASP A 106 -8.06 -14.14 -0.69
CA ASP A 106 -7.91 -15.49 -1.25
C ASP A 106 -8.10 -16.59 -0.19
N TYR A 107 -8.10 -16.20 1.10
CA TYR A 107 -8.14 -17.13 2.21
C TYR A 107 -9.56 -17.42 2.70
N LYS A 108 -10.01 -18.66 2.58
CA LYS A 108 -11.32 -19.07 3.08
C LYS A 108 -11.30 -19.21 4.60
N GLY A 109 -11.94 -18.33 5.34
CA GLY A 109 -11.92 -18.28 6.82
C GLY A 109 -12.25 -19.61 7.53
N LYS A 110 -13.10 -20.48 6.94
CA LYS A 110 -13.37 -21.81 7.46
C LYS A 110 -12.14 -22.73 7.53
N ASN A 111 -11.08 -22.44 6.76
CA ASN A 111 -9.86 -23.22 6.76
C ASN A 111 -9.02 -22.99 8.03
N LEU A 112 -9.24 -21.90 8.77
CA LEU A 112 -8.58 -21.66 10.06
C LEU A 112 -8.73 -22.82 11.05
N ALA A 113 -9.85 -23.54 11.00
CA ALA A 113 -10.05 -24.75 11.83
C ALA A 113 -9.09 -25.91 11.54
N LYS A 114 -8.35 -25.83 10.42
CA LYS A 114 -7.38 -26.85 10.00
C LYS A 114 -5.93 -26.40 10.21
N GLU A 115 -5.75 -25.12 10.51
CA GLU A 115 -4.43 -24.56 10.74
C GLU A 115 -3.98 -24.80 12.18
N THR A 116 -2.68 -24.95 12.35
CA THR A 116 -2.06 -25.09 13.67
C THR A 116 -1.34 -23.81 14.10
N HIS A 117 -0.79 -23.07 13.12
CA HIS A 117 -0.05 -21.82 13.34
C HIS A 117 -0.43 -20.82 12.28
N VAL A 118 -0.89 -19.65 12.70
CA VAL A 118 -1.28 -18.54 11.81
C VAL A 118 -0.63 -17.24 12.28
N ILE A 119 -0.03 -16.52 11.34
CA ILE A 119 0.37 -15.13 11.56
C ILE A 119 -0.49 -14.24 10.67
N ILE A 120 -1.14 -13.22 11.26
CA ILE A 120 -1.88 -12.21 10.53
C ILE A 120 -1.06 -10.93 10.48
N VAL A 121 -0.85 -10.40 9.27
CA VAL A 121 -0.24 -9.10 9.01
C VAL A 121 -1.30 -8.18 8.44
N ALA A 122 -1.76 -7.20 9.20
CA ALA A 122 -2.93 -6.41 8.80
C ALA A 122 -2.64 -4.91 8.81
N SER A 123 -2.84 -4.24 7.66
CA SER A 123 -2.95 -2.79 7.63
C SER A 123 -4.38 -2.35 7.96
N THR A 124 -4.50 -1.09 8.37
CA THR A 124 -5.80 -0.44 8.60
C THR A 124 -6.02 0.60 7.52
N HIS A 125 -7.20 0.61 6.91
CA HIS A 125 -7.57 1.52 5.84
C HIS A 125 -8.61 2.55 6.31
N GLY A 126 -8.55 3.75 5.73
CA GLY A 126 -9.51 4.81 6.03
C GLY A 126 -9.64 5.08 7.54
N GLU A 127 -10.85 5.13 8.03
CA GLU A 127 -11.19 5.41 9.42
C GLU A 127 -11.28 4.15 10.30
N GLY A 128 -10.35 3.22 10.14
CA GLY A 128 -10.32 1.99 10.93
C GLY A 128 -10.91 0.78 10.22
N GLU A 129 -11.24 0.89 8.95
CA GLU A 129 -11.80 -0.19 8.17
C GLU A 129 -10.75 -1.25 7.83
N ALA A 130 -11.19 -2.50 7.67
CA ALA A 130 -10.35 -3.53 7.10
C ALA A 130 -10.06 -3.20 5.62
N PRO A 131 -8.84 -3.49 5.11
CA PRO A 131 -8.55 -3.44 3.68
C PRO A 131 -9.59 -4.22 2.86
N ASP A 132 -9.84 -3.79 1.64
CA ASP A 132 -10.90 -4.38 0.80
C ASP A 132 -10.73 -5.89 0.60
N ASP A 133 -9.49 -6.38 0.51
CA ASP A 133 -9.18 -7.80 0.44
C ASP A 133 -9.48 -8.57 1.74
N ALA A 134 -9.62 -7.90 2.87
CA ALA A 134 -9.83 -8.53 4.18
C ALA A 134 -11.29 -8.51 4.68
N ILE A 135 -12.19 -7.80 4.00
CA ILE A 135 -13.57 -7.60 4.46
C ILE A 135 -14.28 -8.95 4.71
N GLU A 136 -14.17 -9.89 3.77
CA GLU A 136 -14.86 -11.19 3.90
C GLU A 136 -14.33 -11.98 5.10
N LEU A 137 -13.01 -12.05 5.29
CA LEU A 137 -12.40 -12.74 6.42
C LEU A 137 -12.74 -12.06 7.75
N HIS A 138 -12.72 -10.72 7.79
CA HIS A 138 -13.04 -9.92 8.97
C HIS A 138 -14.50 -10.13 9.41
N GLU A 139 -15.46 -10.02 8.48
CA GLU A 139 -16.88 -10.29 8.75
C GLU A 139 -17.13 -11.75 9.16
N PHE A 140 -16.45 -12.69 8.48
CA PHE A 140 -16.60 -14.11 8.80
C PHE A 140 -16.19 -14.43 10.23
N LEU A 141 -15.03 -13.92 10.69
CA LEU A 141 -14.53 -14.17 12.05
C LEU A 141 -15.40 -13.56 13.14
N GLN A 142 -16.09 -12.46 12.84
CA GLN A 142 -17.07 -11.85 13.76
C GLN A 142 -18.40 -12.63 13.77
N SER A 143 -18.69 -13.38 12.73
CA SER A 143 -19.97 -14.04 12.54
C SER A 143 -20.14 -15.28 13.44
N LYS A 144 -21.41 -15.67 13.67
CA LYS A 144 -21.75 -16.94 14.36
C LYS A 144 -21.31 -18.20 13.60
N LYS A 145 -20.87 -18.06 12.34
CA LYS A 145 -20.38 -19.18 11.49
C LYS A 145 -18.90 -19.47 11.68
N ALA A 146 -18.18 -18.61 12.39
CA ALA A 146 -16.76 -18.80 12.68
C ALA A 146 -16.55 -20.06 13.53
N PRO A 147 -15.56 -20.89 13.18
CA PRO A 147 -15.28 -22.12 13.91
C PRO A 147 -14.61 -21.82 15.26
N LYS A 148 -14.71 -22.75 16.22
CA LYS A 148 -13.85 -22.73 17.40
C LYS A 148 -12.41 -23.07 16.99
N LEU A 149 -11.43 -22.36 17.55
CA LEU A 149 -10.03 -22.40 17.16
C LEU A 149 -9.11 -22.78 18.34
N ALA A 150 -9.57 -23.67 19.22
CA ALA A 150 -8.85 -24.02 20.45
C ALA A 150 -7.43 -24.59 20.24
N ASP A 151 -7.19 -25.21 19.10
CA ASP A 151 -5.89 -25.82 18.74
C ASP A 151 -5.02 -24.91 17.86
N LEU A 152 -5.48 -23.68 17.55
CA LEU A 152 -4.77 -22.72 16.72
C LEU A 152 -3.85 -21.84 17.57
N ASN A 153 -2.57 -21.83 17.24
CA ASN A 153 -1.60 -20.86 17.74
C ASN A 153 -1.52 -19.68 16.76
N TYR A 154 -1.56 -18.43 17.27
CA TYR A 154 -1.57 -17.28 16.39
C TYR A 154 -0.71 -16.12 16.89
N ALA A 155 -0.32 -15.24 15.97
CA ALA A 155 0.23 -13.93 16.28
C ALA A 155 -0.30 -12.88 15.28
N VAL A 156 -0.36 -11.63 15.68
CA VAL A 156 -0.88 -10.53 14.85
C VAL A 156 0.07 -9.35 14.90
N ILE A 157 0.35 -8.78 13.73
CA ILE A 157 1.03 -7.49 13.60
C ILE A 157 0.14 -6.53 12.82
N GLY A 158 -0.03 -5.32 13.35
CA GLY A 158 -0.78 -4.23 12.77
C GLY A 158 0.11 -3.17 12.18
N LEU A 159 -0.25 -2.68 10.99
CA LEU A 159 0.35 -1.50 10.38
C LEU A 159 -0.70 -0.40 10.28
N GLY A 160 -0.32 0.81 10.68
CA GLY A 160 -1.22 1.95 10.66
C GLY A 160 -0.48 3.27 10.79
N ASP A 161 -1.22 4.34 11.00
CA ASP A 161 -0.70 5.66 11.33
C ASP A 161 -1.35 6.13 12.63
N SER A 162 -0.55 6.43 13.64
CA SER A 162 -1.03 6.84 14.96
C SER A 162 -1.68 8.23 14.98
N SER A 163 -1.62 8.96 13.88
CA SER A 163 -2.36 10.22 13.70
C SER A 163 -3.88 9.99 13.54
N TYR A 164 -4.29 8.78 13.10
CA TYR A 164 -5.70 8.41 12.95
C TYR A 164 -6.30 7.83 14.23
N GLU A 165 -7.63 7.99 14.38
CA GLU A 165 -8.37 7.54 15.56
C GLU A 165 -8.29 6.05 15.77
N PHE A 166 -8.47 5.30 14.70
CA PHE A 166 -8.55 3.85 14.72
C PHE A 166 -7.21 3.21 14.30
N PHE A 167 -6.13 3.74 14.86
CA PHE A 167 -4.77 3.22 14.66
C PHE A 167 -4.70 1.71 14.85
N CYS A 168 -4.26 0.98 13.83
CA CYS A 168 -4.16 -0.48 13.77
C CYS A 168 -5.46 -1.22 14.14
N GLN A 169 -6.64 -0.63 13.86
CA GLN A 169 -7.92 -1.22 14.29
C GLN A 169 -8.15 -2.60 13.72
N THR A 170 -7.87 -2.82 12.43
CA THR A 170 -8.03 -4.12 11.78
C THR A 170 -7.25 -5.23 12.48
N ALA A 171 -6.01 -4.96 12.89
CA ALA A 171 -5.20 -5.93 13.63
C ALA A 171 -5.77 -6.18 15.03
N LYS A 172 -6.26 -5.14 15.71
CA LYS A 172 -6.93 -5.27 17.02
C LYS A 172 -8.19 -6.13 16.92
N ASP A 173 -8.93 -5.98 15.85
CA ASP A 173 -10.13 -6.76 15.60
C ASP A 173 -9.80 -8.22 15.35
N PHE A 174 -8.83 -8.53 14.47
CA PHE A 174 -8.39 -9.90 14.23
C PHE A 174 -7.89 -10.58 15.50
N ASP A 175 -7.05 -9.90 16.28
CA ASP A 175 -6.55 -10.40 17.56
C ASP A 175 -7.71 -10.72 18.53
N SER A 176 -8.65 -9.79 18.68
CA SER A 176 -9.86 -9.97 19.52
C SER A 176 -10.74 -11.12 19.04
N TYR A 177 -10.93 -11.27 17.71
CA TYR A 177 -11.78 -12.33 17.16
C TYR A 177 -11.15 -13.70 17.35
N LEU A 178 -9.86 -13.86 17.05
CA LEU A 178 -9.13 -15.11 17.25
C LEU A 178 -9.13 -15.53 18.72
N ALA A 179 -8.88 -14.59 19.64
CA ALA A 179 -8.96 -14.87 21.08
C ALA A 179 -10.36 -15.31 21.52
N LYS A 180 -11.43 -14.65 21.05
CA LYS A 180 -12.83 -15.01 21.33
C LYS A 180 -13.21 -16.39 20.79
N LEU A 181 -12.60 -16.80 19.67
CA LEU A 181 -12.80 -18.12 19.07
C LEU A 181 -11.99 -19.23 19.78
N GLY A 182 -11.15 -18.87 20.76
CA GLY A 182 -10.40 -19.79 21.61
C GLY A 182 -8.96 -20.06 21.15
N ALA A 183 -8.46 -19.34 20.12
CA ALA A 183 -7.09 -19.49 19.66
C ALA A 183 -6.08 -18.99 20.71
N GLN A 184 -4.86 -19.53 20.69
CA GLN A 184 -3.81 -19.27 21.67
C GLN A 184 -2.79 -18.28 21.08
N PRO A 185 -2.58 -17.08 21.69
CA PRO A 185 -1.57 -16.15 21.21
C PRO A 185 -0.16 -16.70 21.47
N MET A 186 0.68 -16.77 20.43
CA MET A 186 2.09 -17.15 20.53
C MET A 186 2.97 -15.96 20.94
N LEU A 187 2.57 -14.77 20.53
CA LEU A 187 3.29 -13.52 20.78
C LEU A 187 2.26 -12.40 20.95
N GLU A 188 2.59 -11.41 21.76
CA GLU A 188 1.79 -10.21 21.90
C GLU A 188 1.68 -9.46 20.57
N ARG A 189 0.48 -8.90 20.28
CA ARG A 189 0.27 -8.10 19.09
C ARG A 189 1.17 -6.87 19.10
N LEU A 190 1.80 -6.59 17.96
CA LEU A 190 2.51 -5.35 17.73
C LEU A 190 1.66 -4.42 16.85
N ASP A 191 1.46 -3.19 17.31
CA ASP A 191 0.83 -2.11 16.53
C ASP A 191 1.93 -1.16 16.04
N CYS A 192 2.28 -1.22 14.75
CA CYS A 192 3.34 -0.42 14.13
C CYS A 192 2.78 0.87 13.53
N ASP A 193 3.54 1.94 13.68
CA ASP A 193 3.30 3.22 13.03
C ASP A 193 3.88 3.26 11.60
N VAL A 194 3.86 4.40 10.93
CA VAL A 194 4.30 4.56 9.53
C VAL A 194 5.76 4.15 9.29
N ASP A 195 6.62 4.22 10.30
CA ASP A 195 8.02 3.80 10.30
C ASP A 195 8.19 2.36 10.80
N TYR A 196 7.36 1.47 10.31
CA TYR A 196 7.17 0.09 10.80
C TYR A 196 8.35 -0.86 10.53
N GLU A 197 9.26 -0.53 9.64
CA GLU A 197 10.26 -1.48 9.11
C GLU A 197 11.11 -2.11 10.22
N ALA A 198 11.69 -1.30 11.10
CA ALA A 198 12.56 -1.79 12.17
C ALA A 198 11.78 -2.56 13.26
N PRO A 199 10.67 -2.04 13.84
CA PRO A 199 9.91 -2.79 14.83
C PRO A 199 9.27 -4.05 14.24
N ALA A 200 8.84 -4.03 12.97
CA ALA A 200 8.31 -5.22 12.31
C ALA A 200 9.39 -6.30 12.10
N ALA A 201 10.63 -5.92 11.78
CA ALA A 201 11.74 -6.86 11.64
C ALA A 201 12.04 -7.59 12.96
N GLU A 202 12.11 -6.85 14.06
CA GLU A 202 12.32 -7.42 15.40
C GLU A 202 11.16 -8.37 15.79
N TRP A 203 9.93 -7.92 15.57
CA TRP A 203 8.74 -8.74 15.87
C TRP A 203 8.70 -10.02 15.03
N ARG A 204 9.04 -9.96 13.71
CA ARG A 204 9.09 -11.14 12.84
C ARG A 204 10.07 -12.18 13.37
N ALA A 205 11.27 -11.76 13.80
CA ALA A 205 12.26 -12.66 14.38
C ALA A 205 11.72 -13.35 15.65
N GLN A 206 11.03 -12.61 16.53
CA GLN A 206 10.41 -13.16 17.74
C GLN A 206 9.25 -14.12 17.40
N ALA A 207 8.40 -13.78 16.43
CA ALA A 207 7.27 -14.59 15.99
C ALA A 207 7.75 -15.94 15.40
N LEU A 208 8.81 -15.91 14.59
CA LEU A 208 9.40 -17.14 14.03
C LEU A 208 10.05 -18.00 15.10
N ALA A 209 10.75 -17.41 16.08
CA ALA A 209 11.30 -18.15 17.21
C ALA A 209 10.19 -18.87 18.00
N LYS A 210 9.07 -18.17 18.28
CA LYS A 210 7.90 -18.76 18.94
C LYS A 210 7.21 -19.83 18.11
N THR A 211 7.08 -19.61 16.81
CA THR A 211 6.56 -20.62 15.88
C THR A 211 7.41 -21.88 15.92
N LYS A 212 8.73 -21.76 15.90
CA LYS A 212 9.66 -22.89 15.94
C LYS A 212 9.62 -23.66 17.26
N GLU A 213 9.41 -22.97 18.39
CA GLU A 213 9.23 -23.61 19.70
C GLU A 213 7.96 -24.47 19.78
N THR A 214 6.89 -24.08 19.08
CA THR A 214 5.57 -24.71 19.16
C THR A 214 5.26 -25.66 18.02
N LEU A 215 5.99 -25.57 16.88
CA LEU A 215 5.90 -26.54 15.80
C LEU A 215 6.49 -27.87 16.26
N SER A 216 5.67 -28.94 16.24
CA SER A 216 6.15 -30.28 16.49
C SER A 216 7.12 -30.73 15.36
N THR A 217 8.28 -31.23 15.74
CA THR A 217 9.28 -31.83 14.82
C THR A 217 8.75 -33.11 14.19
N GLY A 218 8.07 -32.96 13.04
CA GLY A 218 7.68 -34.05 12.16
C GLY A 218 8.19 -33.73 10.76
N GLU A 219 8.67 -34.76 10.03
CA GLU A 219 9.09 -34.56 8.64
C GLU A 219 7.94 -34.00 7.81
N ALA A 220 8.14 -32.83 7.24
CA ALA A 220 7.15 -32.12 6.43
C ALA A 220 7.09 -32.72 5.03
N GLU A 221 5.95 -33.31 4.67
CA GLU A 221 5.63 -33.62 3.28
C GLU A 221 5.30 -32.27 2.57
N VAL A 222 6.19 -31.84 1.69
CA VAL A 222 6.00 -30.63 0.89
C VAL A 222 4.93 -30.89 -0.16
N VAL A 223 3.69 -30.59 0.15
CA VAL A 223 2.60 -30.55 -0.83
C VAL A 223 2.71 -29.26 -1.61
N GLN A 224 3.33 -29.31 -2.79
CA GLN A 224 3.28 -28.23 -3.76
C GLN A 224 1.86 -28.14 -4.34
N LEU A 225 1.11 -27.10 -3.94
CA LEU A 225 -0.08 -26.70 -4.68
C LEU A 225 0.33 -26.02 -6.00
N PRO A 226 -0.44 -26.20 -7.08
CA PRO A 226 -0.11 -25.61 -8.37
C PRO A 226 -0.10 -24.08 -8.26
N VAL A 227 1.06 -23.49 -8.45
CA VAL A 227 1.25 -22.05 -8.61
C VAL A 227 0.68 -21.70 -9.98
N GLY A 228 -0.57 -21.27 -10.00
CA GLY A 228 -1.20 -20.69 -11.16
C GLY A 228 -1.12 -19.17 -11.08
N GLN A 229 0.04 -18.63 -11.44
CA GLN A 229 0.20 -17.31 -12.06
C GLN A 229 1.71 -17.14 -12.30
N LYS A 230 2.08 -16.80 -13.55
CA LYS A 230 3.44 -16.34 -13.82
C LYS A 230 3.70 -15.15 -12.89
N PRO A 231 4.82 -15.11 -12.15
CA PRO A 231 5.20 -13.90 -11.48
C PRO A 231 5.36 -12.82 -12.57
N ALA A 232 4.65 -11.71 -12.43
CA ALA A 232 5.02 -10.50 -13.12
C ALA A 232 6.50 -10.26 -12.85
N ALA A 233 7.24 -9.80 -13.84
CA ALA A 233 8.66 -9.51 -13.67
C ALA A 233 8.78 -8.58 -12.45
N VAL A 234 9.40 -9.07 -11.38
CA VAL A 234 9.60 -8.27 -10.17
C VAL A 234 10.57 -7.17 -10.58
N SER A 235 10.15 -5.93 -10.54
CA SER A 235 11.02 -4.78 -10.78
C SER A 235 12.21 -4.86 -9.83
N ALA A 236 13.41 -4.54 -10.33
CA ALA A 236 14.62 -4.42 -9.51
C ALA A 236 14.51 -3.26 -8.50
N TYR A 237 13.57 -2.34 -8.73
CA TYR A 237 13.37 -1.13 -7.92
C TYR A 237 12.12 -1.25 -7.06
N ASN A 238 12.26 -0.84 -5.80
CA ASN A 238 11.22 -0.87 -4.78
C ASN A 238 11.48 0.24 -3.73
N LYS A 239 10.66 0.29 -2.67
CA LYS A 239 10.79 1.27 -1.58
C LYS A 239 12.21 1.32 -0.97
N GLN A 240 12.88 0.17 -0.81
CA GLN A 240 14.22 0.07 -0.22
C GLN A 240 15.33 0.34 -1.24
N ASN A 241 15.07 0.07 -2.51
CA ASN A 241 15.99 0.30 -3.63
C ASN A 241 15.27 1.10 -4.73
N PRO A 242 15.01 2.41 -4.54
CA PRO A 242 14.31 3.22 -5.52
C PRO A 242 15.17 3.52 -6.75
N TYR A 243 14.50 3.74 -7.88
CA TYR A 243 15.14 4.26 -9.08
C TYR A 243 15.39 5.76 -8.94
N THR A 244 16.54 6.24 -9.43
CA THR A 244 16.81 7.68 -9.53
C THR A 244 16.34 8.16 -10.89
N ALA A 245 15.20 8.84 -10.88
CA ALA A 245 14.50 9.41 -12.02
C ALA A 245 14.78 10.91 -12.15
N SER A 246 14.39 11.52 -13.28
CA SER A 246 14.50 12.97 -13.50
C SER A 246 13.11 13.63 -13.53
N LEU A 247 12.99 14.82 -12.98
CA LEU A 247 11.82 15.67 -13.18
C LEU A 247 11.85 16.28 -14.58
N LEU A 248 10.84 16.02 -15.41
CA LEU A 248 10.72 16.62 -16.74
C LEU A 248 9.93 17.93 -16.69
N VAL A 249 8.76 17.91 -16.04
CA VAL A 249 7.83 19.03 -15.99
C VAL A 249 7.25 19.21 -14.59
N SER A 250 7.14 20.47 -14.14
CA SER A 250 6.39 20.87 -12.96
C SER A 250 5.49 22.05 -13.31
N GLN A 251 4.30 21.79 -13.84
CA GLN A 251 3.40 22.82 -14.33
C GLN A 251 2.22 23.05 -13.37
N LYS A 252 2.02 24.30 -12.94
CA LYS A 252 0.79 24.68 -12.20
C LYS A 252 -0.42 24.57 -13.13
N ILE A 253 -1.42 23.79 -12.73
CA ILE A 253 -2.66 23.54 -13.48
C ILE A 253 -3.92 24.14 -12.84
N THR A 254 -3.77 24.82 -11.70
CA THR A 254 -4.79 25.72 -11.15
C THR A 254 -4.61 27.14 -11.69
N GLY A 255 -5.69 27.89 -11.81
CA GLY A 255 -5.67 29.26 -12.28
C GLY A 255 -4.92 30.21 -11.35
N ARG A 256 -4.71 31.45 -11.81
CA ARG A 256 -3.91 32.46 -11.09
C ARG A 256 -4.52 32.88 -9.77
N ASP A 257 -5.85 32.96 -9.73
CA ASP A 257 -6.60 33.44 -8.56
C ASP A 257 -7.09 32.26 -7.68
N SER A 258 -6.66 31.04 -8.00
CA SER A 258 -6.93 29.89 -7.13
C SER A 258 -6.24 30.03 -5.78
N GLY A 259 -6.98 29.75 -4.72
CA GLY A 259 -6.41 29.59 -3.37
C GLY A 259 -5.71 28.26 -3.15
N LYS A 260 -5.36 27.54 -4.24
CA LYS A 260 -4.58 26.30 -4.24
C LYS A 260 -3.45 26.38 -5.26
N ASP A 261 -2.37 25.67 -5.01
CA ASP A 261 -1.38 25.31 -6.03
C ASP A 261 -1.48 23.81 -6.29
N VAL A 262 -1.98 23.42 -7.47
CA VAL A 262 -1.99 22.03 -7.93
C VAL A 262 -1.14 21.94 -9.17
N ARG A 263 -0.25 20.96 -9.19
CA ARG A 263 0.72 20.79 -10.27
C ARG A 263 0.55 19.48 -11.00
N HIS A 264 0.72 19.55 -12.30
CA HIS A 264 1.02 18.42 -13.16
C HIS A 264 2.54 18.20 -13.14
N ILE A 265 2.94 17.02 -12.76
CA ILE A 265 4.36 16.61 -12.64
C ILE A 265 4.59 15.48 -13.63
N GLU A 266 5.64 15.56 -14.44
CA GLU A 266 6.11 14.51 -15.33
C GLU A 266 7.49 14.04 -14.87
N ILE A 267 7.65 12.74 -14.70
CA ILE A 267 8.89 12.11 -14.23
C ILE A 267 9.34 11.10 -15.27
N ASP A 268 10.60 11.24 -15.72
CA ASP A 268 11.25 10.35 -16.64
C ASP A 268 11.70 9.06 -15.94
N ILE A 269 11.25 7.92 -16.47
CA ILE A 269 11.64 6.58 -16.01
C ILE A 269 12.35 5.78 -17.10
N GLU A 270 12.88 6.45 -18.14
CA GLU A 270 13.66 5.82 -19.21
C GLU A 270 14.81 4.98 -18.62
N ASP A 271 15.16 3.89 -19.26
CA ASP A 271 16.21 2.94 -18.81
C ASP A 271 15.97 2.24 -17.46
N SER A 272 14.90 2.56 -16.73
CA SER A 272 14.59 1.91 -15.43
C SER A 272 14.06 0.49 -15.59
N GLY A 273 13.37 0.21 -16.69
CA GLY A 273 12.54 -0.98 -16.84
C GLY A 273 11.34 -1.01 -15.90
N LEU A 274 10.98 0.11 -15.26
CA LEU A 274 9.77 0.23 -14.46
C LEU A 274 8.54 0.13 -15.36
N THR A 275 7.59 -0.66 -14.93
CA THR A 275 6.27 -0.75 -15.55
C THR A 275 5.19 -0.50 -14.52
N TYR A 276 4.11 0.14 -14.94
CA TYR A 276 2.96 0.41 -14.10
C TYR A 276 1.64 0.24 -14.87
N GLN A 277 0.56 0.16 -14.14
CA GLN A 277 -0.79 0.13 -14.69
C GLN A 277 -1.60 1.28 -14.12
N ALA A 278 -2.57 1.77 -14.86
CA ALA A 278 -3.54 2.72 -14.35
C ALA A 278 -4.16 2.22 -13.03
N GLY A 279 -4.15 3.06 -12.00
CA GLY A 279 -4.54 2.72 -10.63
C GLY A 279 -3.40 2.29 -9.70
N ASP A 280 -2.16 2.18 -10.19
CA ASP A 280 -0.96 2.09 -9.34
C ASP A 280 -0.59 3.47 -8.78
N ALA A 281 0.32 3.49 -7.80
CA ALA A 281 0.87 4.70 -7.23
C ALA A 281 2.38 4.79 -7.48
N LEU A 282 2.91 6.01 -7.59
CA LEU A 282 4.33 6.27 -7.56
C LEU A 282 4.76 6.65 -6.14
N GLY A 283 5.67 5.88 -5.57
CA GLY A 283 6.35 6.24 -4.34
C GLY A 283 7.49 7.20 -4.61
N VAL A 284 7.48 8.34 -3.93
CA VAL A 284 8.46 9.41 -4.10
C VAL A 284 9.20 9.64 -2.80
N TRP A 285 10.51 9.44 -2.81
CA TRP A 285 11.40 9.89 -1.76
C TRP A 285 11.73 11.38 -1.98
N PHE A 286 11.71 12.15 -0.92
CA PHE A 286 11.93 13.59 -0.99
C PHE A 286 12.97 14.03 0.04
N GLU A 287 13.46 15.24 -0.13
CA GLU A 287 14.31 15.91 0.84
C GLU A 287 13.52 17.01 1.56
N ASN A 288 13.78 17.17 2.84
CA ASN A 288 13.23 18.26 3.62
C ASN A 288 13.83 19.59 3.16
N ASP A 289 13.09 20.68 3.41
CA ASP A 289 13.56 22.02 3.11
C ASP A 289 14.79 22.36 3.98
N PRO A 290 15.96 22.65 3.37
CA PRO A 290 17.16 23.06 4.10
C PRO A 290 16.92 24.29 4.99
N GLN A 291 16.02 25.22 4.62
CA GLN A 291 15.70 26.38 5.42
C GLN A 291 14.94 26.00 6.70
N LEU A 292 14.02 25.04 6.62
CA LEU A 292 13.34 24.50 7.80
C LEU A 292 14.30 23.76 8.72
N VAL A 293 15.24 22.98 8.16
CA VAL A 293 16.30 22.32 8.93
C VAL A 293 17.14 23.35 9.68
N ASP A 294 17.63 24.37 8.99
CA ASP A 294 18.45 25.42 9.59
C ASP A 294 17.67 26.19 10.68
N ALA A 295 16.37 26.43 10.48
CA ALA A 295 15.50 27.05 11.48
C ALA A 295 15.31 26.18 12.74
N ILE A 296 15.17 24.86 12.59
CA ILE A 296 15.08 23.91 13.73
C ILE A 296 16.41 23.90 14.50
N LEU A 297 17.54 23.78 13.80
CA LEU A 297 18.88 23.78 14.42
C LEU A 297 19.15 25.08 15.19
N ALA A 298 18.85 26.22 14.59
CA ALA A 298 18.98 27.54 15.23
C ALA A 298 18.07 27.65 16.47
N LYS A 299 16.83 27.21 16.39
CA LYS A 299 15.85 27.22 17.50
C LYS A 299 16.35 26.42 18.70
N LEU A 300 16.96 25.26 18.47
CA LEU A 300 17.49 24.36 19.49
C LEU A 300 18.94 24.72 19.89
N SER A 301 19.60 25.61 19.16
CA SER A 301 21.03 25.96 19.32
C SER A 301 21.94 24.73 19.15
N LEU A 302 21.63 23.88 18.18
CA LEU A 302 22.40 22.69 17.81
C LEU A 302 23.37 23.03 16.68
N ASP A 303 24.56 22.40 16.72
CA ASP A 303 25.55 22.52 15.66
C ASP A 303 25.19 21.56 14.52
N ALA A 304 25.07 22.10 13.30
CA ALA A 304 24.72 21.42 12.07
C ALA A 304 25.68 20.27 11.71
N ASP A 305 26.96 20.45 12.03
CA ASP A 305 28.05 19.50 11.72
C ASP A 305 28.20 18.39 12.79
N THR A 306 27.41 18.42 13.85
CA THR A 306 27.42 17.36 14.87
C THR A 306 27.19 16.00 14.20
N SER A 307 28.13 15.07 14.40
CA SER A 307 27.99 13.72 13.85
C SER A 307 26.95 12.92 14.64
N VAL A 308 26.02 12.31 13.93
CA VAL A 308 24.98 11.40 14.46
C VAL A 308 25.04 10.06 13.74
N ASP A 309 24.75 8.98 14.46
CA ASP A 309 24.63 7.65 13.86
C ASP A 309 23.22 7.45 13.30
N VAL A 310 23.14 7.08 12.02
CA VAL A 310 21.90 6.75 11.34
C VAL A 310 22.06 5.41 10.64
N ASP A 311 21.49 4.35 11.20
CA ASP A 311 21.55 2.97 10.69
C ASP A 311 23.01 2.45 10.52
N GLY A 312 23.91 2.81 11.46
CA GLY A 312 25.31 2.45 11.43
C GLY A 312 26.18 3.33 10.51
N ALA A 313 25.60 4.38 9.91
CA ALA A 313 26.33 5.37 9.12
C ALA A 313 26.44 6.70 9.89
N ALA A 314 27.65 7.28 9.93
CA ALA A 314 27.87 8.60 10.50
C ALA A 314 27.47 9.68 9.48
N LEU A 315 26.53 10.54 9.83
CA LEU A 315 26.07 11.69 9.06
C LEU A 315 26.21 12.97 9.88
N SER A 316 26.28 14.13 9.22
CA SER A 316 26.04 15.40 9.93
C SER A 316 24.57 15.46 10.37
N LEU A 317 24.30 16.12 11.49
CA LEU A 317 22.92 16.32 11.96
C LEU A 317 22.07 17.00 10.88
N ARG A 318 22.63 17.97 10.16
CA ARG A 318 21.97 18.67 9.06
C ARG A 318 21.57 17.71 7.94
N ASP A 319 22.50 16.87 7.44
CA ASP A 319 22.22 15.91 6.37
C ASP A 319 21.23 14.83 6.81
N ALA A 320 21.33 14.40 8.07
CA ALA A 320 20.36 13.47 8.65
C ALA A 320 18.94 14.07 8.67
N LEU A 321 18.79 15.33 9.08
CA LEU A 321 17.48 16.01 9.08
C LEU A 321 16.96 16.29 7.67
N ILE A 322 17.83 16.55 6.69
CA ILE A 322 17.42 16.74 5.28
C ILE A 322 16.86 15.45 4.69
N SER A 323 17.52 14.30 4.93
CA SER A 323 17.29 13.11 4.11
C SER A 323 16.74 11.89 4.85
N LYS A 324 16.74 11.88 6.21
CA LYS A 324 16.44 10.66 6.99
C LYS A 324 15.28 10.78 7.98
N TYR A 325 14.89 11.99 8.35
CA TYR A 325 13.88 12.20 9.39
C TYR A 325 12.74 13.09 8.92
N GLU A 326 11.51 12.75 9.32
CA GLU A 326 10.34 13.61 9.10
C GLU A 326 10.39 14.81 10.05
N ILE A 327 10.39 16.02 9.49
CA ILE A 327 10.46 17.27 10.27
C ILE A 327 9.29 18.23 10.00
N THR A 328 8.43 17.90 9.04
CA THR A 328 7.27 18.75 8.69
C THR A 328 6.04 18.36 9.51
N ALA A 329 5.65 17.10 9.47
CA ALA A 329 4.44 16.62 10.13
C ALA A 329 4.72 16.24 11.60
N SER A 330 4.01 16.86 12.53
CA SER A 330 4.00 16.42 13.92
C SER A 330 3.08 15.20 14.08
N ASN A 331 3.27 14.49 15.19
CA ASN A 331 2.44 13.32 15.52
C ASN A 331 2.26 13.23 17.05
N PRO A 332 1.24 12.48 17.54
CA PRO A 332 0.96 12.34 18.96
C PRO A 332 2.15 11.84 19.79
N GLN A 333 2.95 10.93 19.25
CA GLN A 333 4.10 10.37 19.95
C GLN A 333 5.21 11.41 20.14
N PHE A 334 5.51 12.20 19.09
CA PHE A 334 6.47 13.30 19.18
C PHE A 334 6.05 14.32 20.24
N VAL A 335 4.78 14.77 20.19
CA VAL A 335 4.24 15.75 21.14
C VAL A 335 4.31 15.23 22.57
N THR A 336 3.98 13.95 22.79
CA THR A 336 4.02 13.30 24.11
C THR A 336 5.44 13.25 24.66
N LYS A 337 6.39 12.72 23.88
CA LYS A 337 7.81 12.63 24.29
C LYS A 337 8.43 14.02 24.55
N TYR A 338 8.09 15.00 23.68
CA TYR A 338 8.58 16.36 23.86
C TYR A 338 7.95 17.06 25.08
N ALA A 339 6.68 16.79 25.38
CA ALA A 339 6.03 17.28 26.60
C ALA A 339 6.76 16.80 27.86
N GLU A 340 7.12 15.53 27.91
CA GLU A 340 7.89 14.94 29.02
C GLU A 340 9.28 15.57 29.15
N LEU A 341 10.04 15.68 28.06
CA LEU A 341 11.39 16.27 28.07
C LEU A 341 11.38 17.76 28.40
N SER A 342 10.43 18.50 27.86
CA SER A 342 10.34 19.95 28.07
C SER A 342 9.69 20.33 29.39
N GLY A 343 8.85 19.45 29.98
CA GLY A 343 7.99 19.75 31.12
C GLY A 343 7.04 20.92 30.82
N SER A 344 6.54 21.01 29.56
CA SER A 344 5.57 22.02 29.14
C SER A 344 4.19 21.69 29.69
N LYS A 345 3.71 22.45 30.66
CA LYS A 345 2.36 22.26 31.21
C LYS A 345 1.23 22.40 30.17
N LYS A 346 1.46 23.13 29.09
CA LYS A 346 0.51 23.24 27.98
C LYS A 346 0.43 21.93 27.22
N LEU A 347 1.59 21.34 26.85
CA LEU A 347 1.65 20.06 26.14
C LEU A 347 1.21 18.90 27.05
N GLU A 348 1.57 18.91 28.37
CA GLU A 348 1.10 17.89 29.32
C GLU A 348 -0.45 17.83 29.41
N LYS A 349 -1.11 19.00 29.43
CA LYS A 349 -2.57 19.07 29.39
C LYS A 349 -3.15 18.55 28.08
N LEU A 350 -2.45 18.80 26.98
CA LEU A 350 -2.85 18.34 25.64
C LEU A 350 -2.73 16.81 25.55
N VAL A 351 -1.63 16.25 26.03
CA VAL A 351 -1.38 14.79 26.05
C VAL A 351 -2.41 14.04 26.91
N ALA A 352 -2.99 14.67 27.92
CA ALA A 352 -4.04 14.08 28.73
C ALA A 352 -5.39 13.89 28.00
N ASP A 353 -5.58 14.53 26.83
CA ASP A 353 -6.79 14.48 26.02
C ASP A 353 -6.44 13.99 24.60
N ARG A 354 -6.71 12.72 24.32
CA ARG A 354 -6.30 12.06 23.06
C ARG A 354 -6.87 12.74 21.82
N GLU A 355 -8.09 13.22 21.87
CA GLU A 355 -8.74 13.88 20.73
C GLU A 355 -8.05 15.21 20.41
N LYS A 356 -7.85 16.05 21.43
CA LYS A 356 -7.15 17.32 21.27
C LYS A 356 -5.68 17.13 20.86
N LEU A 357 -5.02 16.09 21.39
CA LEU A 357 -3.65 15.77 21.00
C LEU A 357 -3.56 15.46 19.51
N ARG A 358 -4.48 14.63 18.97
CA ARG A 358 -4.53 14.32 17.54
C ARG A 358 -4.82 15.56 16.70
N GLU A 359 -5.84 16.34 17.08
CA GLU A 359 -6.20 17.56 16.37
C GLU A 359 -5.03 18.56 16.35
N TYR A 360 -4.33 18.72 17.45
CA TYR A 360 -3.14 19.56 17.54
C TYR A 360 -2.01 19.04 16.65
N SER A 361 -1.69 17.75 16.74
CA SER A 361 -0.62 17.14 15.95
C SER A 361 -0.89 17.22 14.44
N ALA A 362 -2.13 17.05 14.00
CA ALA A 362 -2.50 17.13 12.59
C ALA A 362 -2.35 18.54 11.98
N LYS A 363 -2.39 19.59 12.83
CA LYS A 363 -2.37 20.99 12.39
C LYS A 363 -1.05 21.72 12.71
N THR A 364 -0.10 21.06 13.37
CA THR A 364 1.09 21.72 13.91
C THR A 364 2.35 21.03 13.39
N GLN A 365 3.30 21.80 12.88
CA GLN A 365 4.60 21.25 12.49
C GLN A 365 5.53 21.04 13.69
N ILE A 366 6.55 20.21 13.50
CA ILE A 366 7.56 19.90 14.53
C ILE A 366 8.22 21.17 15.08
N ILE A 367 8.59 22.11 14.20
CA ILE A 367 9.21 23.38 14.60
C ILE A 367 8.31 24.22 15.53
N ASP A 368 6.99 24.12 15.37
CA ASP A 368 6.03 24.86 16.19
C ASP A 368 5.81 24.19 17.54
N VAL A 369 5.83 22.84 17.59
CA VAL A 369 5.83 22.10 18.85
C VAL A 369 7.10 22.41 19.67
N LEU A 370 8.27 22.45 19.02
CA LEU A 370 9.54 22.84 19.64
C LEU A 370 9.53 24.28 20.17
N ALA A 371 8.72 25.16 19.56
CA ALA A 371 8.57 26.55 19.99
C ALA A 371 7.75 26.72 21.28
N GLU A 372 6.91 25.75 21.66
CA GLU A 372 6.03 25.85 22.83
C GLU A 372 6.79 26.05 24.15
N LYS A 373 7.95 25.44 24.27
CA LYS A 373 8.84 25.66 25.39
C LYS A 373 10.29 25.35 24.99
N LYS A 374 11.14 26.38 24.96
CA LYS A 374 12.56 26.19 24.64
C LYS A 374 13.20 25.20 25.65
N THR A 375 13.74 24.11 25.11
CA THR A 375 14.38 23.03 25.88
C THR A 375 15.73 22.72 25.26
N ALA A 376 16.75 22.59 26.04
CA ALA A 376 18.05 22.15 25.56
C ALA A 376 17.96 20.65 25.24
N LEU A 377 18.23 20.29 24.00
CA LEU A 377 18.32 18.91 23.52
C LEU A 377 19.73 18.65 22.99
N THR A 378 20.19 17.42 23.08
CA THR A 378 21.35 16.97 22.28
C THR A 378 20.87 16.56 20.87
N ALA A 379 21.82 16.39 19.94
CA ALA A 379 21.52 15.90 18.58
C ALA A 379 20.82 14.52 18.62
N GLU A 380 21.32 13.61 19.48
CA GLU A 380 20.76 12.26 19.65
C GLU A 380 19.35 12.31 20.25
N GLN A 381 19.09 13.21 21.18
CA GLN A 381 17.75 13.39 21.73
C GLN A 381 16.79 13.90 20.68
N LEU A 382 17.21 14.85 19.82
CA LEU A 382 16.37 15.34 18.74
C LEU A 382 16.00 14.21 17.76
N ILE A 383 17.01 13.50 17.23
CA ILE A 383 16.72 12.41 16.27
C ILE A 383 15.92 11.26 16.89
N GLY A 384 16.11 10.99 18.21
CA GLY A 384 15.32 9.99 18.95
C GLY A 384 13.84 10.36 19.17
N LEU A 385 13.47 11.64 18.99
CA LEU A 385 12.08 12.10 19.00
C LEU A 385 11.41 11.95 17.63
N LEU A 386 12.20 12.06 16.54
CA LEU A 386 11.69 12.13 15.17
C LEU A 386 11.42 10.73 14.61
N ARG A 387 10.41 10.64 13.75
CA ARG A 387 10.18 9.46 12.91
C ARG A 387 11.15 9.44 11.74
N ARG A 388 11.37 8.27 11.18
CA ARG A 388 12.07 8.16 9.90
C ARG A 388 11.26 8.82 8.79
N LEU A 389 11.97 9.45 7.84
CA LEU A 389 11.36 9.92 6.61
C LEU A 389 10.82 8.72 5.83
N THR A 390 9.60 8.81 5.38
CA THR A 390 8.95 7.81 4.52
C THR A 390 8.58 8.43 3.19
N PRO A 391 8.64 7.67 2.07
CA PRO A 391 8.22 8.19 0.78
C PRO A 391 6.72 8.53 0.81
N ARG A 392 6.28 9.43 -0.06
CA ARG A 392 4.86 9.70 -0.28
C ARG A 392 4.39 8.98 -1.52
N LEU A 393 3.23 8.35 -1.41
CA LEU A 393 2.56 7.72 -2.55
C LEU A 393 1.65 8.74 -3.24
N TYR A 394 1.73 8.77 -4.55
CA TYR A 394 0.86 9.57 -5.41
C TYR A 394 0.20 8.66 -6.43
N SER A 395 -1.12 8.67 -6.53
CA SER A 395 -1.84 7.92 -7.57
C SER A 395 -1.35 8.40 -8.95
N ILE A 396 -0.93 7.45 -9.80
CA ILE A 396 -0.40 7.76 -11.12
C ILE A 396 -1.51 8.35 -12.00
N ALA A 397 -1.22 9.46 -12.66
CA ALA A 397 -2.15 10.24 -13.47
C ALA A 397 -1.98 10.03 -14.99
N SER A 398 -1.27 8.98 -15.40
CA SER A 398 -1.02 8.62 -16.80
C SER A 398 -1.23 7.13 -17.06
N SER A 399 -1.62 6.77 -18.28
CA SER A 399 -1.47 5.41 -18.81
C SER A 399 -0.07 5.27 -19.39
N GLN A 400 0.63 4.18 -19.11
CA GLN A 400 1.95 3.93 -19.67
C GLN A 400 1.91 3.73 -21.18
N GLU A 401 0.81 3.21 -21.73
CA GLU A 401 0.61 3.09 -23.17
C GLU A 401 0.53 4.46 -23.87
N GLU A 402 0.02 5.50 -23.16
CA GLU A 402 -0.08 6.87 -23.68
C GLU A 402 1.24 7.62 -23.64
N VAL A 403 1.99 7.51 -22.51
CA VAL A 403 3.15 8.37 -22.23
C VAL A 403 4.50 7.65 -22.37
N GLY A 404 4.50 6.32 -22.53
CA GLY A 404 5.73 5.54 -22.69
C GLY A 404 6.57 5.45 -21.41
N GLU A 405 7.78 5.97 -21.45
CA GLU A 405 8.75 5.90 -20.35
C GLU A 405 8.65 7.09 -19.39
N GLU A 406 7.45 7.59 -19.17
CA GLU A 406 7.14 8.67 -18.24
C GLU A 406 6.11 8.23 -17.20
N VAL A 407 6.08 8.92 -16.06
CA VAL A 407 5.01 8.83 -15.06
C VAL A 407 4.52 10.22 -14.74
N HIS A 408 3.21 10.45 -14.91
CA HIS A 408 2.59 11.72 -14.58
C HIS A 408 1.89 11.68 -13.22
N LEU A 409 1.97 12.76 -12.47
CA LEU A 409 1.32 12.93 -11.17
C LEU A 409 0.48 14.19 -11.12
N THR A 410 -0.52 14.20 -10.25
CA THR A 410 -1.29 15.40 -9.89
C THR A 410 -1.04 15.73 -8.44
N VAL A 411 -0.22 16.76 -8.19
CA VAL A 411 0.28 17.10 -6.85
C VAL A 411 -0.34 18.38 -6.33
N GLY A 412 -1.15 18.29 -5.28
CA GLY A 412 -1.58 19.46 -4.51
C GLY A 412 -0.48 19.90 -3.55
N VAL A 413 -0.01 21.13 -3.69
CA VAL A 413 1.00 21.68 -2.78
C VAL A 413 0.34 21.98 -1.44
N VAL A 414 0.90 21.40 -0.38
CA VAL A 414 0.43 21.66 0.99
C VAL A 414 1.09 22.91 1.51
N GLU A 415 0.29 23.95 1.69
CA GLU A 415 0.69 25.22 2.30
C GLU A 415 -0.40 25.70 3.26
N PHE A 416 0.00 26.18 4.43
CA PHE A 416 -0.92 26.70 5.43
C PHE A 416 -0.24 27.72 6.34
N GLU A 417 -1.04 28.60 6.93
CA GLU A 417 -0.57 29.58 7.90
C GLU A 417 -0.61 29.01 9.32
N GLN A 418 0.49 29.17 10.05
CA GLN A 418 0.59 28.83 11.47
C GLN A 418 1.05 30.07 12.25
N GLY A 419 0.12 30.78 12.86
CA GLY A 419 0.37 32.11 13.40
C GLY A 419 0.72 33.10 12.29
N ASP A 420 1.88 33.75 12.39
CA ASP A 420 2.41 34.68 11.37
C ASP A 420 3.37 34.00 10.39
N GLU A 421 3.53 32.68 10.46
CA GLU A 421 4.48 31.92 9.67
C GLU A 421 3.78 31.06 8.61
N GLN A 422 4.35 31.06 7.39
CA GLN A 422 3.94 30.16 6.32
C GLN A 422 4.59 28.78 6.53
N ARG A 423 3.81 27.72 6.46
CA ARG A 423 4.27 26.34 6.56
C ARG A 423 3.98 25.58 5.28
N GLN A 424 4.87 24.66 4.94
CA GLN A 424 4.77 23.84 3.72
C GLN A 424 4.87 22.35 4.05
N GLY A 425 4.27 21.52 3.20
CA GLY A 425 4.42 20.07 3.24
C GLY A 425 5.80 19.64 2.73
N GLY A 426 6.31 18.50 3.19
CA GLY A 426 7.63 18.00 2.81
C GLY A 426 7.71 17.60 1.32
N ALA A 427 7.01 16.54 0.93
CA ALA A 427 7.08 15.97 -0.41
C ALA A 427 6.43 16.85 -1.49
N SER A 428 5.25 17.41 -1.21
CA SER A 428 4.54 18.19 -2.21
C SER A 428 5.28 19.47 -2.59
N SER A 429 5.87 20.18 -1.61
CA SER A 429 6.69 21.37 -1.88
C SER A 429 8.05 21.01 -2.47
N PHE A 430 8.62 19.84 -2.14
CA PHE A 430 9.82 19.33 -2.79
C PHE A 430 9.58 19.19 -4.31
N LEU A 431 8.58 18.41 -4.72
CA LEU A 431 8.26 18.16 -6.13
C LEU A 431 7.85 19.44 -6.89
N ALA A 432 7.10 20.32 -6.22
CA ALA A 432 6.50 21.47 -6.89
C ALA A 432 7.39 22.72 -6.95
N GLN A 433 8.28 22.90 -5.97
CA GLN A 433 8.93 24.19 -5.76
C GLN A 433 10.45 24.10 -5.57
N ARG A 434 10.98 22.98 -5.03
CA ARG A 434 12.41 22.84 -4.72
C ARG A 434 13.17 21.97 -5.73
N LEU A 435 12.49 21.03 -6.37
CA LEU A 435 13.08 20.22 -7.43
C LEU A 435 12.96 20.99 -8.75
N GLU A 436 14.09 21.27 -9.38
CA GLU A 436 14.15 21.93 -10.68
C GLU A 436 13.97 20.89 -11.81
N GLU A 437 13.51 21.33 -12.98
CA GLU A 437 13.47 20.48 -14.18
C GLU A 437 14.88 19.94 -14.50
N GLY A 438 14.97 18.63 -14.76
CA GLY A 438 16.22 17.89 -14.88
C GLY A 438 16.84 17.45 -13.54
N GLY A 439 16.24 17.83 -12.41
CA GLY A 439 16.67 17.42 -11.08
C GLY A 439 16.31 15.96 -10.77
N GLU A 440 17.11 15.32 -9.92
CA GLU A 440 16.96 13.90 -9.57
C GLU A 440 15.93 13.70 -8.46
N VAL A 441 15.09 12.66 -8.62
CA VAL A 441 14.12 12.21 -7.63
C VAL A 441 14.12 10.68 -7.54
N LYS A 442 14.10 10.14 -6.33
CA LYS A 442 14.08 8.69 -6.12
C LYS A 442 12.65 8.19 -6.09
N VAL A 443 12.33 7.25 -6.98
CA VAL A 443 10.96 6.76 -7.17
C VAL A 443 10.89 5.23 -7.25
N PHE A 444 9.71 4.69 -6.98
CA PHE A 444 9.37 3.28 -7.20
C PHE A 444 7.86 3.17 -7.48
N VAL A 445 7.47 2.11 -8.18
CA VAL A 445 6.04 1.83 -8.42
C VAL A 445 5.49 0.98 -7.28
N GLU A 446 4.39 1.43 -6.70
CA GLU A 446 3.60 0.68 -5.73
C GLU A 446 2.35 0.13 -6.41
N THR A 447 2.29 -1.18 -6.58
CA THR A 447 1.17 -1.84 -7.26
C THR A 447 -0.07 -1.87 -6.36
N ASN A 448 -1.17 -1.31 -6.84
CA ASN A 448 -2.47 -1.33 -6.16
C ASN A 448 -3.44 -2.30 -6.85
N ASN A 449 -3.51 -3.54 -6.39
CA ASN A 449 -4.42 -4.56 -6.95
C ASN A 449 -5.90 -4.35 -6.60
N ASN A 450 -6.20 -3.39 -5.72
CA ASN A 450 -7.55 -3.09 -5.26
C ASN A 450 -8.15 -1.85 -5.95
N PHE A 451 -7.41 -1.26 -6.91
CA PHE A 451 -7.90 -0.11 -7.68
C PHE A 451 -7.50 -0.26 -9.15
N LYS A 452 -8.21 -1.14 -9.86
CA LYS A 452 -7.93 -1.49 -11.25
C LYS A 452 -9.18 -1.42 -12.12
N LEU A 453 -8.98 -1.02 -13.37
CA LEU A 453 -10.02 -1.08 -14.41
C LEU A 453 -10.58 -2.51 -14.53
N PRO A 454 -11.84 -2.67 -14.97
CA PRO A 454 -12.40 -3.98 -15.26
C PRO A 454 -11.63 -4.66 -16.39
N ALA A 455 -11.54 -6.00 -16.32
CA ALA A 455 -10.87 -6.80 -17.35
C ALA A 455 -11.65 -6.83 -18.70
N ASP A 456 -12.97 -6.61 -18.65
CA ASP A 456 -13.82 -6.49 -19.84
C ASP A 456 -13.97 -5.01 -20.20
N ASP A 457 -13.38 -4.60 -21.32
CA ASP A 457 -13.40 -3.23 -21.82
C ASP A 457 -14.82 -2.74 -22.24
N ASN A 458 -15.83 -3.63 -22.31
CA ASN A 458 -17.23 -3.24 -22.48
C ASN A 458 -17.93 -2.82 -21.19
N THR A 459 -17.29 -3.04 -20.03
CA THR A 459 -17.88 -2.69 -18.73
C THR A 459 -17.97 -1.17 -18.56
N PRO A 460 -19.15 -0.63 -18.18
CA PRO A 460 -19.28 0.79 -17.84
C PRO A 460 -18.51 1.16 -16.59
N VAL A 461 -18.00 2.40 -16.52
CA VAL A 461 -17.17 2.90 -15.41
C VAL A 461 -17.72 4.24 -14.92
N ILE A 462 -17.98 4.34 -13.62
CA ILE A 462 -18.33 5.57 -12.91
C ILE A 462 -17.12 5.97 -12.05
N MET A 463 -16.60 7.18 -12.24
CA MET A 463 -15.41 7.72 -11.58
C MET A 463 -15.81 8.94 -10.76
N VAL A 464 -15.49 8.94 -9.46
CA VAL A 464 -15.77 10.06 -8.54
C VAL A 464 -14.46 10.55 -7.95
N GLY A 465 -13.96 11.70 -8.42
CA GLY A 465 -12.63 12.21 -8.08
C GLY A 465 -12.55 13.73 -7.97
N PRO A 466 -12.96 14.32 -6.85
CA PRO A 466 -12.79 15.75 -6.63
C PRO A 466 -11.33 16.10 -6.29
N GLY A 467 -10.93 17.32 -6.72
CA GLY A 467 -9.57 17.82 -6.49
C GLY A 467 -8.51 16.92 -7.11
N THR A 468 -7.44 16.64 -6.35
CA THR A 468 -6.36 15.73 -6.79
C THR A 468 -6.80 14.28 -6.94
N GLY A 469 -7.96 13.89 -6.43
CA GLY A 469 -8.58 12.58 -6.68
C GLY A 469 -8.91 12.29 -8.15
N ILE A 470 -8.76 13.29 -9.03
CA ILE A 470 -8.86 13.13 -10.48
C ILE A 470 -7.70 12.34 -11.09
N ALA A 471 -6.55 12.26 -10.41
CA ALA A 471 -5.30 11.69 -10.92
C ALA A 471 -5.47 10.29 -11.53
N PRO A 472 -5.94 9.26 -10.82
CA PRO A 472 -6.06 7.93 -11.39
C PRO A 472 -7.12 7.86 -12.49
N PHE A 473 -8.10 8.77 -12.51
CA PHE A 473 -9.15 8.78 -13.53
C PHE A 473 -8.66 9.35 -14.86
N ARG A 474 -7.67 10.26 -14.83
CA ARG A 474 -6.95 10.66 -16.04
C ARG A 474 -6.24 9.43 -16.66
N ALA A 475 -5.53 8.67 -15.85
CA ALA A 475 -4.89 7.43 -16.28
C ALA A 475 -5.90 6.40 -16.80
N PHE A 476 -7.06 6.24 -16.12
CA PHE A 476 -8.11 5.31 -16.55
C PHE A 476 -8.69 5.67 -17.91
N VAL A 477 -8.94 6.95 -18.16
CA VAL A 477 -9.51 7.41 -19.43
C VAL A 477 -8.50 7.26 -20.58
N GLN A 478 -7.22 7.64 -20.35
CA GLN A 478 -6.14 7.38 -21.32
C GLN A 478 -6.00 5.90 -21.66
N GLU A 479 -5.98 5.04 -20.64
CA GLU A 479 -5.86 3.58 -20.79
C GLU A 479 -7.03 3.01 -21.59
N ARG A 480 -8.27 3.46 -21.32
CA ARG A 480 -9.46 3.01 -22.02
C ARG A 480 -9.54 3.54 -23.45
N ASP A 481 -9.03 4.75 -23.71
CA ASP A 481 -8.90 5.31 -25.04
C ASP A 481 -7.90 4.48 -25.88
N ASN A 482 -6.72 4.22 -25.36
CA ASN A 482 -5.69 3.40 -26.01
C ASN A 482 -6.15 1.96 -26.30
N ARG A 483 -6.99 1.39 -25.42
CA ARG A 483 -7.59 0.05 -25.62
C ARG A 483 -8.80 0.06 -26.54
N GLU A 484 -9.24 1.23 -27.02
CA GLU A 484 -10.49 1.38 -27.78
C GLU A 484 -11.70 0.78 -27.02
N ALA A 485 -11.74 0.93 -25.69
CA ALA A 485 -12.76 0.36 -24.82
C ALA A 485 -14.16 0.88 -25.15
N GLN A 486 -15.12 -0.03 -25.37
CA GLN A 486 -16.49 0.31 -25.78
C GLN A 486 -17.43 0.63 -24.60
N GLY A 487 -17.04 0.26 -23.39
CA GLY A 487 -17.81 0.54 -22.19
C GLY A 487 -17.87 2.03 -21.89
N LYS A 488 -19.01 2.51 -21.45
CA LYS A 488 -19.26 3.92 -21.15
C LYS A 488 -18.43 4.40 -19.96
N ASN A 489 -17.99 5.67 -20.00
CA ASN A 489 -17.25 6.33 -18.95
C ASN A 489 -18.03 7.55 -18.44
N TRP A 490 -18.20 7.64 -17.11
CA TRP A 490 -18.87 8.74 -16.44
C TRP A 490 -18.00 9.31 -15.34
N LEU A 491 -17.70 10.61 -15.41
CA LEU A 491 -16.87 11.30 -14.43
C LEU A 491 -17.71 12.27 -13.58
N PHE A 492 -17.57 12.15 -12.25
CA PHE A 492 -17.99 13.15 -11.27
C PHE A 492 -16.75 13.88 -10.76
N PHE A 493 -16.58 15.13 -11.15
CA PHE A 493 -15.48 15.98 -10.71
C PHE A 493 -15.99 17.10 -9.80
N GLY A 494 -15.20 17.49 -8.82
CA GLY A 494 -15.53 18.60 -7.93
C GLY A 494 -14.32 19.36 -7.44
N ASP A 495 -14.45 20.69 -7.27
CA ASP A 495 -13.46 21.52 -6.61
C ASP A 495 -14.11 22.83 -6.09
N ARG A 496 -13.31 23.89 -5.88
CA ARG A 496 -13.77 25.18 -5.35
C ARG A 496 -14.50 26.00 -6.41
N THR A 497 -13.85 26.30 -7.53
CA THR A 497 -14.37 27.16 -8.60
C THR A 497 -14.14 26.57 -9.99
N PHE A 498 -15.06 26.82 -10.92
CA PHE A 498 -14.96 26.33 -12.29
C PHE A 498 -13.79 26.92 -13.06
N THR A 499 -13.58 28.24 -12.92
CA THR A 499 -12.58 28.98 -13.71
C THR A 499 -11.16 28.70 -13.26
N GLU A 500 -10.94 28.50 -11.96
CA GLU A 500 -9.60 28.42 -11.39
C GLU A 500 -9.18 26.99 -11.02
N ASP A 501 -10.15 26.10 -10.74
CA ASP A 501 -9.86 24.82 -10.10
C ASP A 501 -10.32 23.61 -10.92
N PHE A 502 -10.81 23.78 -12.15
CA PHE A 502 -11.16 22.64 -13.00
C PHE A 502 -9.89 22.03 -13.63
N LEU A 503 -9.30 21.08 -12.92
CA LEU A 503 -8.06 20.41 -13.33
C LEU A 503 -8.25 19.64 -14.64
N TYR A 504 -7.28 19.78 -15.56
CA TYR A 504 -7.28 19.14 -16.89
C TYR A 504 -8.53 19.43 -17.75
N GLN A 505 -9.16 20.58 -17.56
CA GLN A 505 -10.43 20.93 -18.21
C GLN A 505 -10.43 20.70 -19.73
N VAL A 506 -9.35 21.09 -20.42
CA VAL A 506 -9.24 20.97 -21.88
C VAL A 506 -9.19 19.50 -22.32
N GLU A 507 -8.48 18.66 -21.55
CA GLU A 507 -8.43 17.21 -21.82
C GLU A 507 -9.82 16.58 -21.66
N TRP A 508 -10.54 16.91 -20.59
CA TRP A 508 -11.90 16.39 -20.35
C TRP A 508 -12.89 16.83 -21.42
N GLN A 509 -12.79 18.07 -21.90
CA GLN A 509 -13.62 18.56 -22.99
C GLN A 509 -13.33 17.83 -24.30
N LYS A 510 -12.05 17.51 -24.56
CA LYS A 510 -11.66 16.68 -25.71
C LYS A 510 -12.24 15.28 -25.60
N TYR A 511 -12.03 14.57 -24.50
CA TYR A 511 -12.55 13.21 -24.29
C TYR A 511 -14.09 13.14 -24.38
N LEU A 512 -14.77 14.16 -23.87
CA LEU A 512 -16.24 14.27 -24.02
C LEU A 512 -16.65 14.45 -25.48
N LYS A 513 -15.95 15.32 -26.22
CA LYS A 513 -16.22 15.56 -27.65
C LYS A 513 -15.93 14.35 -28.50
N ASP A 514 -14.87 13.61 -28.21
CA ASP A 514 -14.41 12.43 -28.95
C ASP A 514 -15.23 11.17 -28.56
N GLY A 515 -16.06 11.26 -27.50
CA GLY A 515 -16.95 10.19 -27.06
C GLY A 515 -16.27 9.14 -26.16
N VAL A 516 -15.01 9.34 -25.78
CA VAL A 516 -14.29 8.49 -24.83
C VAL A 516 -14.92 8.62 -23.43
N VAL A 517 -15.25 9.83 -23.00
CA VAL A 517 -16.06 10.10 -21.82
C VAL A 517 -17.49 10.44 -22.29
N ASN A 518 -18.47 9.71 -21.78
CA ASN A 518 -19.86 9.86 -22.21
C ASN A 518 -20.63 10.90 -21.40
N GLN A 519 -20.21 11.11 -20.13
CA GLN A 519 -20.84 12.09 -19.24
C GLN A 519 -19.84 12.63 -18.21
N ILE A 520 -19.96 13.92 -17.95
CA ILE A 520 -19.22 14.60 -16.87
C ILE A 520 -20.20 15.43 -16.07
N ASP A 521 -20.30 15.17 -14.76
CA ASP A 521 -21.02 16.01 -13.82
C ASP A 521 -20.02 16.73 -12.93
N VAL A 522 -20.15 18.06 -12.84
CA VAL A 522 -19.20 18.89 -12.10
C VAL A 522 -19.87 19.55 -10.89
N ALA A 523 -19.10 19.71 -9.82
CA ALA A 523 -19.55 20.30 -8.56
C ALA A 523 -18.52 21.34 -8.08
N PHE A 524 -18.83 22.63 -8.20
CA PHE A 524 -17.96 23.70 -7.72
C PHE A 524 -18.56 24.34 -6.47
N SER A 525 -17.86 24.21 -5.35
CA SER A 525 -18.41 24.52 -4.02
C SER A 525 -18.44 26.02 -3.69
N ARG A 526 -17.84 26.88 -4.53
CA ARG A 526 -17.72 28.32 -4.29
C ARG A 526 -18.27 29.20 -5.41
N ASP A 527 -18.83 28.62 -6.47
CA ASP A 527 -19.41 29.39 -7.59
C ASP A 527 -20.84 29.87 -7.33
N GLN A 528 -21.46 29.37 -6.25
CA GLN A 528 -22.81 29.75 -5.82
C GLN A 528 -22.88 29.91 -4.30
N ALA A 529 -23.99 30.45 -3.80
CA ALA A 529 -24.19 30.70 -2.37
C ALA A 529 -24.21 29.41 -1.52
N GLU A 530 -24.83 28.33 -2.05
CA GLU A 530 -24.86 27.03 -1.40
C GLU A 530 -23.73 26.16 -1.93
N LYS A 531 -23.04 25.47 -1.01
CA LYS A 531 -21.94 24.57 -1.40
C LYS A 531 -22.48 23.33 -2.09
N VAL A 532 -22.04 23.07 -3.30
CA VAL A 532 -22.34 21.88 -4.08
C VAL A 532 -21.09 21.00 -4.16
N TYR A 533 -21.25 19.72 -3.83
CA TYR A 533 -20.20 18.69 -3.86
C TYR A 533 -20.63 17.53 -4.75
N VAL A 534 -19.70 16.61 -5.05
CA VAL A 534 -19.94 15.49 -5.95
C VAL A 534 -21.09 14.57 -5.50
N GLN A 535 -21.27 14.37 -4.20
CA GLN A 535 -22.38 13.58 -3.65
C GLN A 535 -23.77 14.18 -4.01
N HIS A 536 -23.88 15.49 -4.10
CA HIS A 536 -25.12 16.14 -4.53
C HIS A 536 -25.42 15.84 -6.00
N ARG A 537 -24.40 15.85 -6.86
CA ARG A 537 -24.53 15.48 -8.28
C ARG A 537 -24.91 14.02 -8.44
N ILE A 538 -24.34 13.11 -7.65
CA ILE A 538 -24.73 11.70 -7.63
C ILE A 538 -26.22 11.55 -7.29
N LEU A 539 -26.72 12.29 -6.30
CA LEU A 539 -28.13 12.25 -5.90
C LEU A 539 -29.05 12.90 -6.95
N GLU A 540 -28.63 13.98 -7.61
CA GLU A 540 -29.37 14.59 -8.72
C GLU A 540 -29.53 13.62 -9.91
N GLN A 541 -28.50 12.78 -10.14
CA GLN A 541 -28.48 11.79 -11.21
C GLN A 541 -28.88 10.38 -10.73
N ALA A 542 -29.56 10.27 -9.58
CA ALA A 542 -29.82 9.01 -8.89
C ALA A 542 -30.38 7.90 -9.80
N ALA A 543 -31.35 8.22 -10.65
CA ALA A 543 -31.97 7.25 -11.53
C ALA A 543 -30.98 6.68 -12.57
N GLN A 544 -30.13 7.54 -13.13
CA GLN A 544 -29.13 7.13 -14.12
C GLN A 544 -27.97 6.38 -13.45
N VAL A 545 -27.51 6.79 -12.28
CA VAL A 545 -26.50 6.05 -11.49
C VAL A 545 -27.01 4.66 -11.16
N TRP A 546 -28.26 4.53 -10.71
CA TRP A 546 -28.87 3.23 -10.47
C TRP A 546 -28.93 2.36 -11.73
N GLN A 547 -29.33 2.93 -12.86
CA GLN A 547 -29.37 2.21 -14.13
C GLN A 547 -27.98 1.69 -14.50
N TRP A 548 -26.92 2.51 -14.39
CA TRP A 548 -25.55 2.05 -14.70
C TRP A 548 -25.09 0.95 -13.75
N LEU A 549 -25.44 1.01 -12.46
CA LEU A 549 -25.15 -0.07 -11.52
C LEU A 549 -25.82 -1.40 -11.93
N GLN A 550 -27.07 -1.33 -12.44
CA GLN A 550 -27.79 -2.50 -12.96
C GLN A 550 -27.19 -3.02 -14.27
N ASP A 551 -26.64 -2.13 -15.11
CA ASP A 551 -25.94 -2.47 -16.34
C ASP A 551 -24.52 -3.05 -16.08
N GLY A 552 -24.14 -3.22 -14.82
CA GLY A 552 -22.87 -3.84 -14.43
C GLY A 552 -21.73 -2.84 -14.20
N ALA A 553 -22.00 -1.55 -14.12
CA ALA A 553 -20.95 -0.55 -13.94
C ALA A 553 -20.07 -0.81 -12.73
N HIS A 554 -18.77 -0.53 -12.88
CA HIS A 554 -17.83 -0.41 -11.79
C HIS A 554 -17.78 1.04 -11.31
N VAL A 555 -17.70 1.23 -9.99
CA VAL A 555 -17.65 2.55 -9.36
C VAL A 555 -16.29 2.72 -8.67
N TYR A 556 -15.64 3.83 -8.97
CA TYR A 556 -14.33 4.18 -8.42
C TYR A 556 -14.42 5.51 -7.69
N VAL A 557 -13.85 5.59 -6.48
CA VAL A 557 -13.81 6.79 -5.68
C VAL A 557 -12.38 7.08 -5.27
N CYS A 558 -11.87 8.27 -5.58
CA CYS A 558 -10.52 8.68 -5.20
C CYS A 558 -10.52 10.09 -4.61
N GLY A 559 -9.72 10.31 -3.55
CA GLY A 559 -9.52 11.59 -2.88
C GLY A 559 -9.68 11.53 -1.36
N ASP A 560 -10.24 12.58 -0.75
CA ASP A 560 -10.32 12.73 0.70
C ASP A 560 -11.10 11.60 1.40
N ALA A 561 -10.40 10.89 2.29
CA ALA A 561 -10.95 9.79 3.09
C ALA A 561 -11.88 10.27 4.22
N ASN A 562 -11.62 11.48 4.76
CA ASN A 562 -12.26 11.94 6.01
C ASN A 562 -13.72 12.32 5.82
N GLN A 563 -14.03 13.07 4.76
CA GLN A 563 -15.38 13.57 4.52
C GLN A 563 -15.94 13.10 3.18
N MET A 564 -15.23 13.34 2.07
CA MET A 564 -15.73 13.10 0.72
C MET A 564 -16.11 11.63 0.49
N ALA A 565 -15.24 10.70 0.83
CA ALA A 565 -15.49 9.28 0.61
C ALA A 565 -16.71 8.78 1.40
N LYS A 566 -16.91 9.26 2.62
CA LYS A 566 -18.09 8.95 3.46
C LYS A 566 -19.37 9.50 2.84
N ASP A 567 -19.33 10.75 2.39
CA ASP A 567 -20.49 11.40 1.79
C ASP A 567 -20.89 10.75 0.46
N VAL A 568 -19.91 10.36 -0.38
CA VAL A 568 -20.14 9.61 -1.62
C VAL A 568 -20.72 8.23 -1.31
N HIS A 569 -20.14 7.51 -0.35
CA HIS A 569 -20.67 6.21 0.10
C HIS A 569 -22.13 6.32 0.55
N GLN A 570 -22.44 7.34 1.35
CA GLN A 570 -23.79 7.60 1.82
C GLN A 570 -24.76 7.96 0.67
N ALA A 571 -24.28 8.74 -0.33
CA ALA A 571 -25.09 9.08 -1.49
C ALA A 571 -25.41 7.84 -2.34
N LEU A 572 -24.44 6.95 -2.55
CA LEU A 572 -24.66 5.68 -3.24
C LEU A 572 -25.68 4.79 -2.52
N ILE A 573 -25.60 4.68 -1.20
CA ILE A 573 -26.62 3.96 -0.42
C ILE A 573 -28.00 4.58 -0.63
N THR A 574 -28.11 5.90 -0.58
CA THR A 574 -29.38 6.62 -0.80
C THR A 574 -29.94 6.38 -2.21
N VAL A 575 -29.07 6.35 -3.23
CA VAL A 575 -29.46 5.99 -4.62
C VAL A 575 -30.05 4.58 -4.66
N ILE A 576 -29.37 3.62 -4.02
CA ILE A 576 -29.80 2.21 -4.01
C ILE A 576 -31.13 2.03 -3.24
N GLU A 577 -31.30 2.74 -2.11
CA GLU A 577 -32.56 2.75 -1.35
C GLU A 577 -33.72 3.27 -2.21
N GLN A 578 -33.55 4.46 -2.80
CA GLN A 578 -34.63 5.17 -3.48
C GLN A 578 -34.97 4.56 -4.84
N GLN A 579 -33.95 4.29 -5.67
CA GLN A 579 -34.15 3.81 -7.02
C GLN A 579 -34.27 2.28 -7.10
N GLY A 580 -33.59 1.56 -6.19
CA GLY A 580 -33.66 0.10 -6.10
C GLY A 580 -34.82 -0.40 -5.23
N ASN A 581 -35.58 0.51 -4.61
CA ASN A 581 -36.66 0.18 -3.67
C ASN A 581 -36.22 -0.82 -2.58
N LYS A 582 -35.06 -0.54 -1.96
CA LYS A 582 -34.42 -1.37 -0.93
C LYS A 582 -34.51 -0.72 0.45
N THR A 583 -34.48 -1.53 1.50
CA THR A 583 -34.25 -0.99 2.85
C THR A 583 -32.80 -0.53 2.98
N ARG A 584 -32.50 0.25 4.01
CA ARG A 584 -31.15 0.69 4.33
C ARG A 584 -30.17 -0.47 4.43
N GLU A 585 -30.51 -1.50 5.18
CA GLU A 585 -29.65 -2.68 5.35
C GLU A 585 -29.45 -3.43 4.03
N GLN A 586 -30.47 -3.49 3.17
CA GLN A 586 -30.36 -4.10 1.85
C GLN A 586 -29.49 -3.27 0.90
N ALA A 587 -29.52 -1.94 1.02
CA ALA A 587 -28.69 -1.05 0.22
C ALA A 587 -27.20 -1.14 0.65
N GLU A 588 -26.94 -1.17 1.95
CA GLU A 588 -25.59 -1.40 2.50
C GLU A 588 -25.04 -2.76 2.07
N GLN A 589 -25.87 -3.82 2.16
CA GLN A 589 -25.47 -5.15 1.70
C GLN A 589 -25.15 -5.16 0.20
N TYR A 590 -25.98 -4.51 -0.65
CA TYR A 590 -25.75 -4.42 -2.08
C TYR A 590 -24.42 -3.73 -2.40
N LEU A 591 -24.10 -2.63 -1.69
CA LEU A 591 -22.84 -1.91 -1.88
C LEU A 591 -21.63 -2.73 -1.39
N ASN A 592 -21.79 -3.48 -0.30
CA ASN A 592 -20.79 -4.44 0.17
C ASN A 592 -20.56 -5.59 -0.82
N ASP A 593 -21.62 -6.08 -1.47
CA ASP A 593 -21.49 -7.11 -2.51
C ASP A 593 -20.74 -6.55 -3.73
N LEU A 594 -20.98 -5.28 -4.12
CA LEU A 594 -20.19 -4.62 -5.16
C LEU A 594 -18.70 -4.48 -4.78
N ARG A 595 -18.38 -4.24 -3.50
CA ARG A 595 -16.98 -4.21 -3.03
C ARG A 595 -16.33 -5.60 -3.15
N LYS A 596 -17.01 -6.65 -2.71
CA LYS A 596 -16.54 -8.05 -2.83
C LYS A 596 -16.31 -8.47 -4.27
N ASP A 597 -17.18 -8.03 -5.17
CA ASP A 597 -17.07 -8.29 -6.62
C ASP A 597 -16.06 -7.36 -7.31
N LYS A 598 -15.34 -6.51 -6.55
CA LYS A 598 -14.43 -5.46 -7.07
C LYS A 598 -15.10 -4.48 -8.04
N ARG A 599 -16.41 -4.29 -7.92
CA ARG A 599 -17.18 -3.31 -8.68
C ARG A 599 -17.35 -1.97 -7.97
N TYR A 600 -17.01 -1.88 -6.70
CA TYR A 600 -16.92 -0.62 -5.94
C TYR A 600 -15.55 -0.57 -5.29
N GLN A 601 -14.66 0.27 -5.83
CA GLN A 601 -13.26 0.37 -5.43
C GLN A 601 -12.95 1.80 -4.95
N ARG A 602 -12.10 1.92 -3.92
CA ARG A 602 -11.75 3.20 -3.32
C ARG A 602 -10.23 3.32 -3.18
N ASP A 603 -9.69 4.47 -3.60
CA ASP A 603 -8.31 4.88 -3.38
C ASP A 603 -8.34 6.24 -2.68
N VAL A 604 -8.47 6.21 -1.34
CA VAL A 604 -8.74 7.40 -0.51
C VAL A 604 -7.63 7.60 0.53
N TYR A 605 -7.24 8.85 0.76
CA TYR A 605 -6.07 9.25 1.54
C TYR A 605 -6.33 10.52 2.36
#